data_51243113c91a36c57153b97ed65ec566
#
_entry.id   51243113c91a36c57153b97ed65ec566
#
_cell.length_a   1.000
_cell.length_b   1.000
_cell.length_c   1.000
_cell.angle_alpha   90.00
_cell.angle_beta   90.00
_cell.angle_gamma   90.00
#
_symmetry.space_group_name_H-M   'P 1'
#
loop_
_entity.id
_entity.type
_entity.pdbx_description
1 polymer ?
#
loop_
_entity_poly.entity_id
_entity_poly.type
_entity_poly.pdbx_seq_one_letter_code
_entity_poly.pdbx_strand_id
1 'polypeptide(L)'
;MYSSAVFPPNCDNLAEASQHKLKLICEDLELKPTDHLIEIGTGWGGMAIYAAENYGCKVTTTTISREQLEHARAEVEKRGLQDKITLLFEDYRDLSGQFDKLVSIEMIEAVGHEYFDTYFNCVSNLLKPDGKAVIQAITINKQPVSYTHLRAHETSSN
;
A
#
# COMPACT_ATOMS: atom_id res chain seq x y z
N MET A 1 8.92 -8.77 -4.17
CA MET A 1 7.78 -8.18 -3.42
C MET A 1 7.42 -9.13 -2.29
N TYR A 2 7.42 -8.67 -1.06
CA TYR A 2 7.15 -9.51 0.13
C TYR A 2 5.66 -9.58 0.51
N SER A 3 4.80 -8.97 -0.29
CA SER A 3 3.36 -9.03 -0.05
C SER A 3 2.72 -10.26 -0.69
N SER A 4 1.59 -10.71 -0.15
CA SER A 4 0.84 -11.84 -0.68
C SER A 4 0.44 -11.62 -2.14
N ALA A 5 0.52 -12.65 -2.96
CA ALA A 5 0.14 -12.62 -4.36
C ALA A 5 -1.29 -13.16 -4.56
N VAL A 6 -1.96 -12.70 -5.61
CA VAL A 6 -3.26 -13.22 -6.03
C VAL A 6 -3.06 -14.02 -7.32
N PHE A 7 -3.22 -15.33 -7.21
CA PHE A 7 -3.03 -16.22 -8.34
C PHE A 7 -4.28 -16.24 -9.23
N PRO A 8 -4.13 -15.92 -10.53
CA PRO A 8 -5.21 -16.17 -11.49
C PRO A 8 -5.45 -17.67 -11.64
N PRO A 9 -6.62 -18.09 -12.13
CA PRO A 9 -6.87 -19.50 -12.45
C PRO A 9 -5.78 -20.07 -13.36
N ASN A 10 -5.22 -21.22 -13.00
CA ASN A 10 -4.18 -21.93 -13.75
C ASN A 10 -2.81 -21.21 -13.85
N CYS A 11 -2.48 -20.33 -12.92
CA CYS A 11 -1.18 -19.65 -12.87
C CYS A 11 -0.41 -20.08 -11.62
N ASP A 12 0.76 -20.67 -11.82
CA ASP A 12 1.68 -21.06 -10.75
C ASP A 12 2.91 -20.12 -10.66
N ASN A 13 2.92 -19.07 -11.47
CA ASN A 13 4.03 -18.13 -11.53
C ASN A 13 3.81 -16.95 -10.55
N LEU A 14 4.69 -16.82 -9.56
CA LEU A 14 4.61 -15.78 -8.55
C LEU A 14 4.70 -14.36 -9.14
N ALA A 15 5.48 -14.16 -10.19
CA ALA A 15 5.61 -12.85 -10.83
C ALA A 15 4.30 -12.43 -11.51
N GLU A 16 3.66 -13.35 -12.22
CA GLU A 16 2.35 -13.10 -12.85
C GLU A 16 1.27 -12.88 -11.80
N ALA A 17 1.27 -13.67 -10.73
CA ALA A 17 0.32 -13.51 -9.63
C ALA A 17 0.50 -12.17 -8.91
N SER A 18 1.73 -11.68 -8.76
CA SER A 18 2.02 -10.36 -8.20
C SER A 18 1.52 -9.24 -9.11
N GLN A 19 1.73 -9.34 -10.41
CA GLN A 19 1.22 -8.36 -11.38
C GLN A 19 -0.31 -8.38 -11.44
N HIS A 20 -0.91 -9.56 -11.40
CA HIS A 20 -2.36 -9.69 -11.35
C HIS A 20 -2.97 -8.98 -10.14
N LYS A 21 -2.36 -9.12 -8.97
CA LYS A 21 -2.76 -8.40 -7.77
C LYS A 21 -2.73 -6.88 -7.97
N LEU A 22 -1.64 -6.36 -8.52
CA LEU A 22 -1.51 -4.92 -8.78
C LEU A 22 -2.56 -4.41 -9.76
N LYS A 23 -2.85 -5.21 -10.80
CA LYS A 23 -3.91 -4.92 -11.75
C LYS A 23 -5.28 -4.82 -11.07
N LEU A 24 -5.64 -5.78 -10.23
CA LEU A 24 -6.90 -5.78 -9.48
C LEU A 24 -7.03 -4.53 -8.59
N ILE A 25 -5.96 -4.14 -7.90
CA ILE A 25 -5.94 -2.94 -7.07
C ILE A 25 -6.20 -1.69 -7.91
N CYS A 26 -5.54 -1.56 -9.06
CA CYS A 26 -5.74 -0.43 -9.97
C CYS A 26 -7.17 -0.38 -10.54
N GLU A 27 -7.74 -1.54 -10.86
CA GLU A 27 -9.14 -1.65 -11.31
C GLU A 27 -10.11 -1.25 -10.19
N ASP A 28 -9.90 -1.71 -8.96
CA ASP A 28 -10.71 -1.33 -7.81
C ASP A 28 -10.63 0.18 -7.51
N LEU A 29 -9.47 0.77 -7.71
CA LEU A 29 -9.28 2.22 -7.62
C LEU A 29 -9.94 2.99 -8.77
N GLU A 30 -10.30 2.31 -9.86
CA GLU A 30 -10.75 2.97 -11.09
C GLU A 30 -9.72 4.02 -11.59
N LEU A 31 -8.45 3.62 -11.54
CA LEU A 31 -7.32 4.51 -11.77
C LEU A 31 -7.29 5.04 -13.21
N LYS A 32 -7.13 6.35 -13.35
CA LYS A 32 -7.12 7.08 -14.62
C LYS A 32 -5.79 7.81 -14.82
N PRO A 33 -5.40 8.10 -16.08
CA PRO A 33 -4.17 8.84 -16.36
C PRO A 33 -4.13 10.25 -15.75
N THR A 34 -5.30 10.83 -15.49
CA THR A 34 -5.44 12.17 -14.88
C THR A 34 -5.37 12.15 -13.36
N ASP A 35 -5.39 10.97 -12.73
CA ASP A 35 -5.35 10.84 -11.28
C ASP A 35 -3.97 11.12 -10.71
N HIS A 36 -3.94 11.63 -9.49
CA HIS A 36 -2.77 11.63 -8.63
C HIS A 36 -2.99 10.61 -7.51
N LEU A 37 -2.22 9.53 -7.55
CA LEU A 37 -2.26 8.46 -6.57
C LEU A 37 -1.28 8.73 -5.44
N ILE A 38 -1.71 8.58 -4.20
CA ILE A 38 -0.81 8.50 -3.03
C ILE A 38 -0.71 7.05 -2.55
N GLU A 39 0.50 6.55 -2.37
CA GLU A 39 0.78 5.25 -1.78
C GLU A 39 1.40 5.40 -0.41
N ILE A 40 0.79 4.80 0.60
CA ILE A 40 1.35 4.68 1.95
C ILE A 40 2.09 3.35 2.05
N GLY A 41 3.41 3.41 2.14
CA GLY A 41 4.27 2.25 2.15
C GLY A 41 4.80 1.89 0.76
N THR A 42 5.91 2.51 0.37
CA THR A 42 6.55 2.31 -0.96
C THR A 42 6.93 0.85 -1.22
N GLY A 43 7.30 0.09 -0.19
CA GLY A 43 7.92 -1.20 -0.38
C GLY A 43 9.12 -1.07 -1.31
N TRP A 44 9.25 -1.97 -2.27
CA TRP A 44 10.33 -1.94 -3.27
C TRP A 44 9.96 -1.15 -4.53
N GLY A 45 8.85 -0.42 -4.52
CA GLY A 45 8.40 0.43 -5.61
C GLY A 45 7.46 -0.23 -6.62
N GLY A 46 7.08 -1.48 -6.41
CA GLY A 46 6.32 -2.27 -7.40
C GLY A 46 4.97 -1.66 -7.76
N MET A 47 4.18 -1.23 -6.78
CA MET A 47 2.85 -0.64 -7.03
C MET A 47 2.95 0.71 -7.74
N ALA A 48 3.83 1.61 -7.27
CA ALA A 48 4.00 2.93 -7.86
C ALA A 48 4.45 2.83 -9.33
N ILE A 49 5.42 1.97 -9.60
CA ILE A 49 5.91 1.73 -10.97
C ILE A 49 4.81 1.14 -11.85
N TYR A 50 4.11 0.13 -11.36
CA TYR A 50 3.02 -0.50 -12.11
C TYR A 50 1.93 0.52 -12.49
N ALA A 51 1.50 1.34 -11.54
CA ALA A 51 0.49 2.37 -11.77
C ALA A 51 0.95 3.42 -12.79
N ALA A 52 2.16 3.92 -12.65
CA ALA A 52 2.71 4.92 -13.57
C ALA A 52 2.89 4.37 -15.00
N GLU A 53 3.41 3.15 -15.15
CA GLU A 53 3.65 2.53 -16.46
C GLU A 53 2.35 2.15 -17.18
N ASN A 54 1.39 1.55 -16.47
CA ASN A 54 0.20 0.97 -17.11
C ASN A 54 -0.98 1.93 -17.19
N TYR A 55 -1.05 2.93 -16.31
CA TYR A 55 -2.15 3.90 -16.26
C TYR A 55 -1.72 5.33 -16.58
N GLY A 56 -0.43 5.61 -16.60
CA GLY A 56 0.10 6.94 -16.94
C GLY A 56 -0.19 8.02 -15.91
N CYS A 57 -0.65 7.67 -14.72
CA CYS A 57 -0.97 8.60 -13.64
C CYS A 57 0.29 9.08 -12.91
N LYS A 58 0.14 10.19 -12.17
CA LYS A 58 1.14 10.61 -11.19
C LYS A 58 1.00 9.81 -9.91
N VAL A 59 2.13 9.45 -9.31
CA VAL A 59 2.18 8.72 -8.05
C VAL A 59 3.11 9.44 -7.07
N THR A 60 2.61 9.68 -5.87
CA THR A 60 3.44 10.03 -4.71
C THR A 60 3.45 8.83 -3.78
N THR A 61 4.60 8.41 -3.33
CA THR A 61 4.75 7.25 -2.44
C THR A 61 5.72 7.57 -1.31
N THR A 62 5.48 7.03 -0.13
CA THR A 62 6.27 7.30 1.06
C THR A 62 6.72 6.04 1.76
N THR A 63 7.92 6.09 2.31
CA THR A 63 8.50 5.04 3.16
C THR A 63 9.34 5.65 4.27
N ILE A 64 9.49 4.93 5.37
CA ILE A 64 10.45 5.24 6.44
C ILE A 64 11.69 4.33 6.39
N SER A 65 11.76 3.46 5.40
CA SER A 65 12.92 2.61 5.14
C SER A 65 13.82 3.24 4.08
N ARG A 66 15.03 3.63 4.48
CA ARG A 66 16.02 4.21 3.56
C ARG A 66 16.42 3.21 2.47
N GLU A 67 16.54 1.94 2.82
CA GLU A 67 16.87 0.87 1.88
C GLU A 67 15.80 0.72 0.79
N GLN A 68 14.52 0.72 1.18
CA GLN A 68 13.41 0.70 0.23
C GLN A 68 13.38 1.94 -0.66
N LEU A 69 13.61 3.12 -0.07
CA LEU A 69 13.67 4.38 -0.81
C LEU A 69 14.74 4.35 -1.90
N GLU A 70 15.95 3.92 -1.55
CA GLU A 70 17.08 3.88 -2.48
C GLU A 70 16.84 2.88 -3.61
N HIS A 71 16.32 1.69 -3.28
CA HIS A 71 15.97 0.68 -4.27
C HIS A 71 14.88 1.18 -5.22
N ALA A 72 13.80 1.72 -4.68
CA ALA A 72 12.70 2.25 -5.49
C ALA A 72 13.16 3.41 -6.39
N ARG A 73 14.02 4.29 -5.88
CA ARG A 73 14.59 5.39 -6.67
C ARG A 73 15.38 4.87 -7.86
N ALA A 74 16.24 3.89 -7.64
CA ALA A 74 17.05 3.28 -8.71
C ALA A 74 16.16 2.65 -9.79
N GLU A 75 15.09 1.94 -9.41
CA GLU A 75 14.15 1.35 -10.35
C GLU A 75 13.34 2.40 -11.12
N VAL A 76 12.90 3.44 -10.46
CA VAL A 76 12.19 4.57 -11.10
C VAL A 76 13.07 5.26 -12.13
N GLU A 77 14.32 5.54 -11.80
CA GLU A 77 15.30 6.14 -12.71
C GLU A 77 15.60 5.24 -13.92
N LYS A 78 15.82 3.96 -13.66
CA LYS A 78 16.08 2.95 -14.71
C LYS A 78 14.94 2.87 -15.74
N ARG A 79 13.71 3.11 -15.32
CA ARG A 79 12.52 3.05 -16.17
C ARG A 79 12.11 4.41 -16.73
N GLY A 80 12.83 5.48 -16.39
CA GLY A 80 12.52 6.83 -16.87
C GLY A 80 11.21 7.41 -16.34
N LEU A 81 10.84 7.04 -15.10
CA LEU A 81 9.57 7.42 -14.47
C LEU A 81 9.70 8.57 -13.47
N GLN A 82 10.83 9.27 -13.42
CA GLN A 82 11.08 10.35 -12.46
C GLN A 82 10.05 11.49 -12.53
N ASP A 83 9.51 11.73 -13.71
CA ASP A 83 8.50 12.78 -13.93
C ASP A 83 7.10 12.37 -13.48
N LYS A 84 6.88 11.08 -13.25
CA LYS A 84 5.60 10.52 -12.82
C LYS A 84 5.56 10.16 -11.35
N ILE A 85 6.68 9.70 -10.78
CA ILE A 85 6.76 9.16 -9.44
C ILE A 85 7.58 10.05 -8.53
N THR A 86 6.96 10.52 -7.45
CA THR A 86 7.60 11.24 -6.35
C THR A 86 7.79 10.31 -5.17
N LEU A 87 9.06 10.13 -4.76
CA LEU A 87 9.42 9.28 -3.64
C LEU A 87 9.73 10.14 -2.41
N LEU A 88 9.00 9.92 -1.33
CA LEU A 88 9.16 10.64 -0.07
C LEU A 88 9.77 9.73 1.00
N PHE A 89 10.60 10.32 1.84
CA PHE A 89 11.11 9.69 3.05
C PHE A 89 10.45 10.32 4.27
N GLU A 90 9.17 9.97 4.47
CA GLU A 90 8.33 10.57 5.50
C GLU A 90 7.43 9.52 6.14
N ASP A 91 7.12 9.72 7.42
CA ASP A 91 6.06 8.99 8.08
C ASP A 91 4.69 9.38 7.47
N TYR A 92 3.78 8.42 7.31
CA TYR A 92 2.47 8.70 6.73
C TYR A 92 1.67 9.75 7.50
N ARG A 93 1.94 9.90 8.80
CA ARG A 93 1.29 10.90 9.66
C ARG A 93 1.68 12.33 9.32
N ASP A 94 2.83 12.52 8.67
CA ASP A 94 3.37 13.82 8.28
C ASP A 94 3.00 14.21 6.84
N LEU A 95 2.36 13.30 6.10
CA LEU A 95 1.94 13.57 4.73
C LEU A 95 0.88 14.66 4.66
N SER A 96 0.96 15.48 3.63
CA SER A 96 0.02 16.56 3.35
C SER A 96 -0.39 16.58 1.88
N GLY A 97 -1.41 17.34 1.57
CA GLY A 97 -1.95 17.47 0.22
C GLY A 97 -3.25 16.69 0.06
N GLN A 98 -3.78 16.73 -1.15
CA GLN A 98 -5.02 16.04 -1.53
C GLN A 98 -4.82 15.27 -2.82
N PHE A 99 -5.25 14.02 -2.81
CA PHE A 99 -5.04 13.08 -3.90
C PHE A 99 -6.37 12.51 -4.39
N ASP A 100 -6.40 12.12 -5.65
CA ASP A 100 -7.58 11.53 -6.27
C ASP A 100 -7.81 10.08 -5.79
N LYS A 101 -6.72 9.35 -5.58
CA LYS A 101 -6.72 7.94 -5.19
C LYS A 101 -5.66 7.68 -4.12
N LEU A 102 -5.94 6.72 -3.26
CA LEU A 102 -5.00 6.26 -2.23
C LEU A 102 -4.90 4.74 -2.22
N VAL A 103 -3.68 4.23 -2.07
CA VAL A 103 -3.44 2.80 -1.89
C VAL A 103 -2.50 2.57 -0.70
N SER A 104 -2.80 1.53 0.07
CA SER A 104 -1.94 1.05 1.14
C SER A 104 -2.02 -0.48 1.19
N ILE A 105 -0.89 -1.13 0.92
CA ILE A 105 -0.82 -2.58 0.78
C ILE A 105 -0.07 -3.16 1.97
N GLU A 106 -0.76 -3.98 2.77
CA GLU A 106 -0.18 -4.73 3.90
C GLU A 106 0.63 -3.84 4.87
N MET A 107 0.17 -2.61 5.05
CA MET A 107 0.76 -1.65 5.97
C MET A 107 0.04 -1.61 7.31
N ILE A 108 -1.28 -1.83 7.31
CA ILE A 108 -2.13 -1.67 8.48
C ILE A 108 -1.76 -2.62 9.62
N GLU A 109 -1.19 -3.79 9.30
CA GLU A 109 -0.71 -4.76 10.27
C GLU A 109 0.43 -4.21 11.15
N ALA A 110 1.21 -3.28 10.59
CA ALA A 110 2.31 -2.62 11.30
C ALA A 110 1.88 -1.40 12.12
N VAL A 111 0.63 -0.94 11.96
CA VAL A 111 0.15 0.29 12.61
C VAL A 111 -0.16 0.10 14.09
N GLY A 112 -0.62 -1.08 14.52
CA GLY A 112 -1.10 -1.31 15.88
C GLY A 112 -2.53 -0.80 16.10
N HIS A 113 -3.30 -1.51 16.93
CA HIS A 113 -4.73 -1.22 17.14
C HIS A 113 -5.00 0.18 17.68
N GLU A 114 -4.16 0.66 18.59
CA GLU A 114 -4.28 1.96 19.21
C GLU A 114 -4.12 3.14 18.26
N TYR A 115 -3.55 2.90 17.07
CA TYR A 115 -3.29 3.93 16.08
C TYR A 115 -4.20 3.83 14.83
N PHE A 116 -5.17 2.92 14.81
CA PHE A 116 -6.06 2.76 13.66
C PHE A 116 -6.86 4.02 13.36
N ASP A 117 -7.36 4.70 14.38
CA ASP A 117 -8.10 5.94 14.18
C ASP A 117 -7.22 7.02 13.54
N THR A 118 -5.98 7.15 14.00
CA THR A 118 -4.99 8.06 13.40
C THR A 118 -4.72 7.70 11.95
N TYR A 119 -4.53 6.41 11.66
CA TYR A 119 -4.27 5.92 10.31
C TYR A 119 -5.44 6.23 9.36
N PHE A 120 -6.66 5.91 9.73
CA PHE A 120 -7.84 6.18 8.90
C PHE A 120 -8.15 7.66 8.76
N ASN A 121 -7.87 8.47 9.79
CA ASN A 121 -7.96 9.92 9.70
C ASN A 121 -6.94 10.48 8.71
N CYS A 122 -5.70 10.00 8.71
CA CYS A 122 -4.70 10.36 7.71
C CYS A 122 -5.15 10.00 6.29
N VAL A 123 -5.67 8.80 6.09
CA VAL A 123 -6.22 8.36 4.80
C VAL A 123 -7.33 9.30 4.32
N SER A 124 -8.28 9.59 5.20
CA SER A 124 -9.41 10.48 4.87
C SER A 124 -8.94 11.89 4.51
N ASN A 125 -7.98 12.42 5.26
CA ASN A 125 -7.47 13.78 5.05
C ASN A 125 -6.65 13.93 3.76
N LEU A 126 -6.04 12.84 3.29
CA LEU A 126 -5.26 12.83 2.05
C LEU A 126 -6.12 12.66 0.80
N LEU A 127 -7.37 12.27 0.94
CA LEU A 127 -8.28 12.11 -0.19
C LEU A 127 -9.10 13.36 -0.47
N LYS A 128 -9.26 13.69 -1.74
CA LYS A 128 -10.28 14.64 -2.20
C LYS A 128 -11.67 14.12 -1.84
N PRO A 129 -12.72 14.98 -1.79
CA PRO A 129 -14.07 14.58 -1.40
C PRO A 129 -14.66 13.41 -2.19
N ASP A 130 -14.30 13.28 -3.47
CA ASP A 130 -14.70 12.20 -4.38
C ASP A 130 -13.60 11.13 -4.55
N GLY A 131 -12.56 11.20 -3.74
CA GLY A 131 -11.42 10.28 -3.77
C GLY A 131 -11.78 8.88 -3.32
N LYS A 132 -11.02 7.90 -3.80
CA LYS A 132 -11.19 6.48 -3.49
C LYS A 132 -9.90 5.88 -2.94
N ALA A 133 -10.04 5.08 -1.89
CA ALA A 133 -8.92 4.36 -1.29
C ALA A 133 -9.11 2.85 -1.41
N VAL A 134 -8.01 2.13 -1.65
CA VAL A 134 -7.91 0.69 -1.50
C VAL A 134 -6.86 0.37 -0.44
N ILE A 135 -7.28 -0.31 0.61
CA ILE A 135 -6.42 -0.77 1.69
C ILE A 135 -6.44 -2.28 1.69
N GLN A 136 -5.29 -2.89 1.47
CA GLN A 136 -5.14 -4.33 1.54
C GLN A 136 -4.53 -4.71 2.89
N ALA A 137 -5.19 -5.64 3.58
CA ALA A 137 -4.75 -6.20 4.85
C ALA A 137 -4.74 -7.73 4.80
N ILE A 138 -3.87 -8.34 5.58
CA ILE A 138 -3.89 -9.77 5.84
C ILE A 138 -4.84 -10.02 7.00
N THR A 139 -5.86 -10.84 6.78
CA THR A 139 -6.83 -11.24 7.81
C THR A 139 -6.74 -12.73 8.10
N ILE A 140 -6.98 -13.10 9.36
CA ILE A 140 -7.01 -14.50 9.79
C ILE A 140 -8.45 -14.86 10.12
N ASN A 141 -9.02 -15.78 9.33
CA ASN A 141 -10.43 -16.21 9.50
C ASN A 141 -10.68 -17.04 10.75
N LYS A 142 -9.65 -17.75 11.25
CA LYS A 142 -9.71 -18.55 12.47
C LYS A 142 -8.45 -18.33 13.28
N GLN A 143 -8.65 -18.01 14.55
CA GLN A 143 -7.52 -17.94 15.47
C GLN A 143 -7.06 -19.34 15.85
N PRO A 144 -5.75 -19.65 15.80
CA PRO A 144 -5.21 -20.90 16.30
C PRO A 144 -5.53 -21.07 17.79
N VAL A 145 -5.62 -22.31 18.26
CA VAL A 145 -5.91 -22.63 19.67
C VAL A 145 -4.91 -22.00 20.64
N SER A 146 -3.67 -21.78 20.20
CA SER A 146 -2.64 -21.05 20.96
C SER A 146 -3.01 -19.60 21.28
N TYR A 147 -3.96 -19.03 20.58
CA TYR A 147 -4.44 -17.67 20.82
C TYR A 147 -5.39 -17.56 22.02
N THR A 148 -6.04 -18.63 22.40
CA THR A 148 -6.85 -18.69 23.61
C THR A 148 -6.00 -18.46 24.88
N HIS A 149 -4.74 -18.77 24.81
CA HIS A 149 -3.78 -18.55 25.88
C HIS A 149 -3.42 -17.05 26.06
N LEU A 150 -3.27 -16.32 24.96
CA LEU A 150 -3.04 -14.88 24.99
C LEU A 150 -4.27 -14.11 25.51
N ARG A 151 -5.47 -14.55 25.16
CA ARG A 151 -6.71 -13.95 25.65
C ARG A 151 -6.92 -14.11 27.14
N ALA A 152 -6.58 -15.28 27.68
CA ALA A 152 -6.63 -15.51 29.12
C ALA A 152 -5.63 -14.63 29.89
N HIS A 153 -4.52 -14.28 29.26
CA HIS A 153 -3.51 -13.38 29.82
C HIS A 153 -3.95 -11.90 29.81
N GLU A 154 -4.65 -11.47 28.77
CA GLU A 154 -5.19 -10.09 28.68
C GLU A 154 -6.31 -9.86 29.68
N THR A 155 -7.12 -10.86 30.00
CA THR A 155 -8.19 -10.74 30.98
C THR A 155 -7.70 -10.81 32.44
N SER A 156 -6.49 -11.27 32.68
CA SER A 156 -5.90 -11.30 34.02
C SER A 156 -5.07 -10.06 34.37
N SER A 157 -4.93 -9.11 33.44
CA SER A 157 -4.19 -7.86 33.63
C SER A 157 -5.08 -6.66 33.99
N ASN A 158 -6.36 -6.88 34.30
CA ASN A 158 -7.30 -5.87 34.78
C ASN A 158 -7.61 -6.03 36.26
#